data_ffbb25cf4248b173e99f27b356ecc1c2
#
_entry.id   ffbb25cf4248b173e99f27b356ecc1c2
#
_cell.length_a   1.000
_cell.length_b   1.000
_cell.length_c   1.000
_cell.angle_alpha   90.00
_cell.angle_beta   90.00
_cell.angle_gamma   90.00
#
_symmetry.space_group_name_H-M   'P 1'
#
loop_
_entity.id
_entity.type
_entity.pdbx_description
1 polymer ?
#
loop_
_entity_poly.entity_id
_entity_poly.type
_entity_poly.pdbx_seq_one_letter_code
_entity_poly.pdbx_strand_id
1 'polypeptide(L)'
;MEYGIHSALKIYSGGLGMLAGDYVKEASDSNVDMCAIGFLYRFGYFTQTLSMDGQQIAKYEAQNFNSIPVERVLDAEGNPVVVDVPYTNYQVHASVWVANVGRVKLYLLDTDNDLNSEFDKPITHSLYGGDWENRLKQEILLGIGGMQLLKKLGIKKDIYHCNEGHAALCNLQRLCDYVESGLSFNEAMELVRASSLYTVHTPVPAGHDYFDEGLFGKYMGGYPAKLGISWDEFIGMGRQNPDDHSERFCMSTFACNTCQEVNGVSKLHGW
;
A
#
# COMPACT_ATOMS: atom_id res chain seq x y z
N MET A 1 -2.31 -2.27 4.53
CA MET A 1 -3.65 -2.15 3.90
C MET A 1 -4.53 -3.29 4.34
N GLU A 2 -5.78 -3.04 4.63
CA GLU A 2 -6.74 -4.01 5.15
C GLU A 2 -8.00 -4.03 4.29
N TYR A 3 -8.60 -5.22 4.12
CA TYR A 3 -9.90 -5.39 3.46
C TYR A 3 -10.75 -6.41 4.21
N GLY A 4 -11.80 -5.97 4.87
CA GLY A 4 -12.78 -6.80 5.57
C GLY A 4 -13.82 -7.37 4.62
N ILE A 5 -13.47 -8.35 3.81
CA ILE A 5 -14.35 -8.94 2.78
C ILE A 5 -15.13 -10.11 3.33
N HIS A 6 -14.43 -11.08 3.93
CA HIS A 6 -15.01 -12.31 4.46
C HIS A 6 -14.18 -12.85 5.61
N SER A 7 -14.81 -13.51 6.57
CA SER A 7 -14.13 -14.07 7.75
C SER A 7 -13.07 -15.13 7.42
N ALA A 8 -13.21 -15.84 6.30
CA ALA A 8 -12.22 -16.80 5.83
C ALA A 8 -10.96 -16.12 5.26
N LEU A 9 -11.01 -14.82 4.91
CA LEU A 9 -9.89 -14.05 4.38
C LEU A 9 -9.37 -13.11 5.47
N LYS A 10 -8.37 -13.57 6.20
CA LYS A 10 -7.83 -12.89 7.39
C LYS A 10 -6.84 -11.78 7.03
N ILE A 11 -7.27 -10.77 6.31
CA ILE A 11 -6.47 -9.64 5.85
C ILE A 11 -6.93 -8.30 6.43
N TYR A 12 -7.63 -8.30 7.54
CA TYR A 12 -8.09 -7.11 8.23
C TYR A 12 -8.13 -7.32 9.75
N SER A 13 -8.14 -6.23 10.51
CA SER A 13 -8.22 -6.25 11.97
C SER A 13 -9.33 -5.36 12.53
N GLY A 14 -9.65 -4.25 11.91
CA GLY A 14 -10.54 -3.25 12.48
C GLY A 14 -11.30 -2.41 11.47
N GLY A 15 -11.70 -1.22 11.93
CA GLY A 15 -12.60 -0.31 11.20
C GLY A 15 -12.09 0.12 9.82
N LEU A 16 -10.78 0.32 9.66
CA LEU A 16 -10.17 0.67 8.38
C LEU A 16 -10.44 -0.45 7.34
N GLY A 17 -10.24 -1.70 7.73
CA GLY A 17 -10.49 -2.83 6.86
C GLY A 17 -11.97 -3.03 6.55
N MET A 18 -12.85 -2.79 7.52
CA MET A 18 -14.30 -2.86 7.31
C MET A 18 -14.77 -1.80 6.32
N LEU A 19 -14.31 -0.55 6.46
CA LEU A 19 -14.64 0.51 5.50
C LEU A 19 -14.16 0.17 4.09
N ALA A 20 -12.90 -0.27 3.96
CA ALA A 20 -12.35 -0.65 2.66
C ALA A 20 -13.10 -1.84 2.04
N GLY A 21 -13.47 -2.83 2.86
CA GLY A 21 -14.26 -3.98 2.42
C GLY A 21 -15.64 -3.60 1.94
N ASP A 22 -16.36 -2.77 2.70
CA ASP A 22 -17.70 -2.28 2.34
C ASP A 22 -17.63 -1.39 1.09
N TYR A 23 -16.58 -0.57 0.97
CA TYR A 23 -16.35 0.27 -0.21
C TYR A 23 -16.22 -0.54 -1.51
N VAL A 24 -15.44 -1.59 -1.51
CA VAL A 24 -15.27 -2.43 -2.72
C VAL A 24 -16.52 -3.27 -3.00
N LYS A 25 -17.28 -3.67 -1.99
CA LYS A 25 -18.57 -4.34 -2.15
C LYS A 25 -19.59 -3.42 -2.80
N GLU A 26 -19.74 -2.20 -2.26
CA GLU A 26 -20.64 -1.19 -2.82
C GLU A 26 -20.23 -0.81 -4.26
N ALA A 27 -18.94 -0.65 -4.53
CA ALA A 27 -18.44 -0.40 -5.88
C ALA A 27 -18.86 -1.52 -6.86
N SER A 28 -18.81 -2.77 -6.40
CA SER A 28 -19.29 -3.91 -7.18
C SER A 28 -20.80 -3.85 -7.42
N ASP A 29 -21.60 -3.57 -6.39
CA ASP A 29 -23.05 -3.51 -6.49
C ASP A 29 -23.52 -2.34 -7.36
N SER A 30 -22.84 -1.22 -7.26
CA SER A 30 -23.07 -0.02 -8.07
C SER A 30 -22.46 -0.07 -9.47
N ASN A 31 -21.81 -1.17 -9.85
CA ASN A 31 -21.16 -1.37 -11.15
C ASN A 31 -20.09 -0.30 -11.46
N VAL A 32 -19.31 0.11 -10.46
CA VAL A 32 -18.20 1.04 -10.63
C VAL A 32 -17.00 0.28 -11.22
N ASP A 33 -16.37 0.84 -12.25
CA ASP A 33 -15.14 0.30 -12.81
C ASP A 33 -13.96 0.54 -11.86
N MET A 34 -13.74 -0.42 -10.96
CA MET A 34 -12.74 -0.35 -9.90
C MET A 34 -11.97 -1.66 -9.79
N CYS A 35 -10.69 -1.56 -9.43
CA CYS A 35 -9.94 -2.64 -8.82
C CYS A 35 -9.27 -2.13 -7.55
N ALA A 36 -8.91 -3.05 -6.66
CA ALA A 36 -8.27 -2.74 -5.39
C ALA A 36 -6.97 -3.55 -5.24
N ILE A 37 -6.03 -3.03 -4.45
CA ILE A 37 -4.73 -3.66 -4.22
C ILE A 37 -4.46 -3.71 -2.72
N GLY A 38 -4.00 -4.87 -2.24
CA GLY A 38 -3.62 -5.10 -0.86
C GLY A 38 -2.60 -6.22 -0.75
N PHE A 39 -2.46 -6.79 0.45
CA PHE A 39 -1.58 -7.90 0.73
C PHE A 39 -2.35 -9.17 1.08
N LEU A 40 -1.82 -10.31 0.65
CA LEU A 40 -2.22 -11.60 1.14
C LEU A 40 -1.29 -11.98 2.30
N TYR A 41 -1.69 -11.62 3.52
CA TYR A 41 -0.87 -11.88 4.69
C TYR A 41 -0.80 -13.37 5.01
N ARG A 42 0.40 -13.89 5.23
CA ARG A 42 0.59 -15.31 5.58
C ARG A 42 -0.08 -15.66 6.91
N PHE A 43 0.07 -14.82 7.93
CA PHE A 43 -0.48 -15.02 9.25
C PHE A 43 -1.68 -14.11 9.56
N GLY A 44 -1.85 -13.04 8.78
CA GLY A 44 -2.91 -12.06 8.96
C GLY A 44 -2.78 -11.29 10.28
N TYR A 45 -3.91 -11.16 10.98
CA TYR A 45 -3.99 -10.59 12.32
C TYR A 45 -4.15 -11.71 13.34
N PHE A 46 -3.65 -11.54 14.57
CA PHE A 46 -3.67 -12.58 15.58
C PHE A 46 -5.09 -12.91 16.08
N THR A 47 -5.29 -14.16 16.47
CA THR A 47 -6.47 -14.59 17.23
C THR A 47 -6.14 -14.54 18.71
N GLN A 48 -6.96 -13.82 19.48
CA GLN A 48 -6.80 -13.71 20.92
C GLN A 48 -7.46 -14.91 21.61
N THR A 49 -6.70 -15.55 22.50
CA THR A 49 -7.22 -16.57 23.42
C THR A 49 -6.78 -16.26 24.84
N LEU A 50 -7.41 -16.90 25.80
CA LEU A 50 -7.01 -16.82 27.21
C LEU A 50 -6.36 -18.13 27.65
N SER A 51 -5.32 -18.02 28.45
CA SER A 51 -4.74 -19.16 29.18
C SER A 51 -5.64 -19.54 30.36
N MET A 52 -5.35 -20.67 31.01
CA MET A 52 -6.12 -21.13 32.17
C MET A 52 -6.05 -20.17 33.36
N ASP A 53 -4.99 -19.39 33.47
CA ASP A 53 -4.78 -18.34 34.49
C ASP A 53 -5.25 -16.95 34.05
N GLY A 54 -5.96 -16.85 32.92
CA GLY A 54 -6.57 -15.61 32.43
C GLY A 54 -5.62 -14.68 31.69
N GLN A 55 -4.41 -15.11 31.33
CA GLN A 55 -3.48 -14.30 30.56
C GLN A 55 -3.86 -14.30 29.07
N GLN A 56 -3.70 -13.16 28.42
CA GLN A 56 -3.92 -13.05 26.97
C GLN A 56 -2.83 -13.81 26.21
N ILE A 57 -3.26 -14.62 25.26
CA ILE A 57 -2.39 -15.32 24.31
C ILE A 57 -2.75 -14.85 22.92
N ALA A 58 -1.76 -14.31 22.19
CA ALA A 58 -1.88 -14.00 20.77
C ALA A 58 -1.44 -15.23 19.96
N LYS A 59 -2.34 -15.76 19.14
CA LYS A 59 -2.06 -16.88 18.23
C LYS A 59 -2.00 -16.38 16.80
N TYR A 60 -0.89 -16.72 16.13
CA TYR A 60 -0.69 -16.47 14.70
C TYR A 60 -0.72 -17.81 13.97
N GLU A 61 -1.72 -18.01 13.14
CA GLU A 61 -1.87 -19.22 12.34
C GLU A 61 -1.65 -18.92 10.87
N ALA A 62 -0.79 -19.70 10.22
CA ALA A 62 -0.53 -19.54 8.79
C ALA A 62 -1.79 -19.84 7.97
N GLN A 63 -2.18 -18.93 7.08
CA GLN A 63 -3.26 -19.15 6.14
C GLN A 63 -2.79 -20.13 5.04
N ASN A 64 -3.62 -21.10 4.72
CA ASN A 64 -3.43 -21.90 3.53
C ASN A 64 -4.16 -21.23 2.35
N PHE A 65 -3.41 -20.60 1.47
CA PHE A 65 -3.97 -19.84 0.36
C PHE A 65 -4.78 -20.67 -0.62
N ASN A 66 -4.56 -22.00 -0.67
CA ASN A 66 -5.35 -22.89 -1.51
C ASN A 66 -6.73 -23.23 -0.93
N SER A 67 -6.98 -22.89 0.35
CA SER A 67 -8.24 -23.17 1.05
C SER A 67 -9.09 -21.92 1.35
N ILE A 68 -8.68 -20.77 0.86
CA ILE A 68 -9.38 -19.49 1.03
C ILE A 68 -9.81 -18.94 -0.34
N PRO A 69 -10.76 -18.00 -0.40
CA PRO A 69 -11.35 -17.56 -1.68
C PRO A 69 -10.44 -16.59 -2.45
N VAL A 70 -9.25 -17.06 -2.80
CA VAL A 70 -8.28 -16.35 -3.66
C VAL A 70 -7.74 -17.30 -4.72
N GLU A 71 -7.35 -16.74 -5.86
CA GLU A 71 -6.77 -17.47 -6.97
C GLU A 71 -5.46 -16.83 -7.40
N ARG A 72 -4.52 -17.63 -7.89
CA ARG A 72 -3.30 -17.09 -8.51
C ARG A 72 -3.67 -16.38 -9.81
N VAL A 73 -3.13 -15.18 -9.97
CA VAL A 73 -3.24 -14.48 -11.26
C VAL A 73 -2.26 -15.07 -12.23
N LEU A 74 -2.76 -15.46 -13.40
CA LEU A 74 -1.99 -16.04 -14.50
C LEU A 74 -1.92 -15.07 -15.68
N ASP A 75 -0.82 -15.12 -16.43
CA ASP A 75 -0.68 -14.41 -17.70
C ASP A 75 -1.44 -15.15 -18.85
N ALA A 76 -1.35 -14.61 -20.05
CA ALA A 76 -2.02 -15.19 -21.22
C ALA A 76 -1.49 -16.58 -21.58
N GLU A 77 -0.27 -16.89 -21.22
CA GLU A 77 0.40 -18.19 -21.44
C GLU A 77 0.13 -19.18 -20.30
N GLY A 78 -0.61 -18.76 -19.25
CA GLY A 78 -0.93 -19.59 -18.10
C GLY A 78 0.15 -19.63 -17.02
N ASN A 79 1.17 -18.76 -17.07
CA ASN A 79 2.20 -18.67 -16.04
C ASN A 79 1.75 -17.75 -14.90
N PRO A 80 2.14 -18.05 -13.64
CA PRO A 80 1.85 -17.17 -12.51
C PRO A 80 2.48 -15.80 -12.68
N VAL A 81 1.69 -14.75 -12.49
CA VAL A 81 2.17 -13.37 -12.51
C VAL A 81 2.97 -13.08 -11.25
N VAL A 82 4.15 -12.50 -11.44
CA VAL A 82 5.02 -12.01 -10.38
C VAL A 82 5.38 -10.55 -10.67
N VAL A 83 5.36 -9.71 -9.66
CA VAL A 83 5.76 -8.30 -9.75
C VAL A 83 7.13 -8.14 -9.12
N ASP A 84 8.06 -7.53 -9.84
CA ASP A 84 9.41 -7.24 -9.37
C ASP A 84 9.46 -5.80 -8.88
N VAL A 85 9.64 -5.60 -7.58
CA VAL A 85 9.62 -4.29 -6.94
C VAL A 85 11.03 -3.88 -6.57
N PRO A 86 11.54 -2.73 -7.04
CA PRO A 86 12.90 -2.28 -6.74
C PRO A 86 13.02 -1.81 -5.29
N TYR A 87 14.00 -2.36 -4.61
CA TYR A 87 14.51 -1.90 -3.31
C TYR A 87 15.97 -1.58 -3.51
N THR A 88 16.43 -0.47 -3.06
CA THR A 88 17.79 0.08 -3.17
C THR A 88 18.73 -0.62 -4.18
N ASN A 89 19.26 -1.81 -3.85
CA ASN A 89 20.24 -2.55 -4.66
C ASN A 89 19.75 -3.95 -5.06
N TYR A 90 18.49 -4.27 -4.82
CA TYR A 90 17.90 -5.59 -5.12
C TYR A 90 16.41 -5.44 -5.45
N GLN A 91 15.80 -6.53 -5.83
CA GLN A 91 14.36 -6.59 -6.10
C GLN A 91 13.68 -7.54 -5.12
N VAL A 92 12.46 -7.19 -4.74
CA VAL A 92 11.53 -8.07 -4.03
C VAL A 92 10.48 -8.57 -5.02
N HIS A 93 10.25 -9.85 -5.03
CA HIS A 93 9.34 -10.52 -5.96
C HIS A 93 8.02 -10.81 -5.25
N ALA A 94 6.95 -10.20 -5.72
CA ALA A 94 5.60 -10.41 -5.18
C ALA A 94 4.79 -11.34 -6.09
N SER A 95 4.35 -12.45 -5.54
CA SER A 95 3.31 -13.27 -6.15
C SER A 95 1.99 -12.51 -6.15
N VAL A 96 1.18 -12.68 -7.18
CA VAL A 96 -0.09 -11.97 -7.31
C VAL A 96 -1.25 -12.95 -7.19
N TRP A 97 -2.15 -12.65 -6.26
CA TRP A 97 -3.40 -13.35 -6.04
C TRP A 97 -4.57 -12.41 -6.29
N VAL A 98 -5.74 -12.94 -6.54
CA VAL A 98 -6.96 -12.17 -6.73
C VAL A 98 -8.10 -12.77 -5.92
N ALA A 99 -8.83 -11.91 -5.20
CA ALA A 99 -10.13 -12.19 -4.64
C ALA A 99 -11.20 -11.48 -5.48
N ASN A 100 -12.20 -12.22 -5.96
CA ASN A 100 -13.30 -11.64 -6.72
C ASN A 100 -14.38 -11.14 -5.74
N VAL A 101 -14.52 -9.82 -5.62
CA VAL A 101 -15.54 -9.16 -4.79
C VAL A 101 -16.67 -8.72 -5.73
N GLY A 102 -17.52 -9.67 -6.12
CA GLY A 102 -18.49 -9.46 -7.19
C GLY A 102 -17.78 -9.09 -8.49
N ARG A 103 -18.01 -7.88 -9.00
CA ARG A 103 -17.39 -7.34 -10.22
C ARG A 103 -16.01 -6.74 -9.99
N VAL A 104 -15.68 -6.38 -8.73
CA VAL A 104 -14.41 -5.75 -8.38
C VAL A 104 -13.35 -6.82 -8.13
N LYS A 105 -12.19 -6.67 -8.72
CA LYS A 105 -11.02 -7.50 -8.45
C LYS A 105 -10.16 -6.87 -7.37
N LEU A 106 -9.94 -7.62 -6.29
CA LEU A 106 -9.00 -7.28 -5.24
C LEU A 106 -7.71 -8.08 -5.46
N TYR A 107 -6.68 -7.40 -5.96
CA TYR A 107 -5.36 -7.98 -6.15
C TYR A 107 -4.59 -7.96 -4.84
N LEU A 108 -3.96 -9.07 -4.50
CA LEU A 108 -3.25 -9.27 -3.24
C LEU A 108 -1.82 -9.71 -3.52
N LEU A 109 -0.87 -8.94 -3.00
CA LEU A 109 0.56 -9.19 -3.13
C LEU A 109 1.06 -10.08 -1.99
N ASP A 110 1.94 -11.01 -2.33
CA ASP A 110 2.52 -12.00 -1.41
C ASP A 110 4.01 -12.15 -1.69
N THR A 111 4.85 -11.81 -0.70
CA THR A 111 6.32 -11.95 -0.79
C THR A 111 6.84 -13.27 -0.21
N ASP A 112 5.99 -14.07 0.42
CA ASP A 112 6.37 -15.35 1.00
C ASP A 112 6.46 -16.44 -0.08
N ASN A 113 7.47 -16.30 -0.94
CA ASN A 113 7.76 -17.20 -2.05
C ASN A 113 9.28 -17.44 -2.17
N ASP A 114 9.66 -18.47 -2.91
CA ASP A 114 11.07 -18.91 -3.01
C ASP A 114 11.95 -18.02 -3.91
N LEU A 115 11.39 -17.00 -4.53
CA LEU A 115 12.17 -16.00 -5.28
C LEU A 115 12.83 -14.98 -4.36
N ASN A 116 12.33 -14.86 -3.12
CA ASN A 116 12.82 -13.90 -2.13
C ASN A 116 13.77 -14.55 -1.11
N SER A 117 14.63 -13.70 -0.55
CA SER A 117 15.45 -14.07 0.61
C SER A 117 14.59 -14.30 1.86
N GLU A 118 15.14 -15.01 2.84
CA GLU A 118 14.47 -15.21 4.14
C GLU A 118 14.23 -13.89 4.91
N PHE A 119 14.92 -12.81 4.53
CA PHE A 119 14.72 -11.48 5.10
C PHE A 119 13.56 -10.72 4.44
N ASP A 120 13.17 -11.08 3.22
CA ASP A 120 12.15 -10.36 2.45
C ASP A 120 10.81 -11.11 2.41
N LYS A 121 10.81 -12.44 2.58
CA LYS A 121 9.59 -13.23 2.74
C LYS A 121 8.64 -12.66 3.82
N PRO A 122 9.13 -12.22 5.00
CA PRO A 122 8.28 -11.70 6.07
C PRO A 122 7.60 -10.35 5.80
N ILE A 123 7.90 -9.65 4.72
CA ILE A 123 7.28 -8.33 4.41
C ILE A 123 5.75 -8.45 4.44
N THR A 124 5.18 -9.52 3.89
CA THR A 124 3.73 -9.75 3.88
C THR A 124 3.27 -10.83 4.87
N HIS A 125 4.03 -11.10 5.93
CA HIS A 125 3.64 -12.10 6.92
C HIS A 125 2.48 -11.65 7.80
N SER A 126 2.59 -10.47 8.39
CA SER A 126 1.65 -10.02 9.42
C SER A 126 1.16 -8.60 9.19
N LEU A 127 -0.13 -8.41 9.44
CA LEU A 127 -0.73 -7.09 9.52
C LEU A 127 -0.19 -6.38 10.77
N TYR A 128 0.36 -5.19 10.58
CA TYR A 128 1.05 -4.40 11.64
C TYR A 128 2.23 -5.12 12.31
N GLY A 129 2.86 -6.05 11.61
CA GLY A 129 4.03 -6.77 12.11
C GLY A 129 5.35 -6.11 11.77
N GLY A 130 6.38 -6.42 12.57
CA GLY A 130 7.75 -5.98 12.34
C GLY A 130 8.06 -4.59 12.93
N ASP A 131 9.24 -4.09 12.57
CA ASP A 131 9.73 -2.77 12.93
C ASP A 131 9.37 -1.70 11.88
N TRP A 132 9.86 -0.47 12.09
CA TRP A 132 9.66 0.64 11.16
C TRP A 132 10.28 0.40 9.78
N GLU A 133 11.35 -0.36 9.71
CA GLU A 133 11.95 -0.73 8.42
C GLU A 133 11.05 -1.70 7.65
N ASN A 134 10.50 -2.71 8.31
CA ASN A 134 9.51 -3.61 7.70
C ASN A 134 8.26 -2.85 7.27
N ARG A 135 7.82 -1.87 8.07
CA ARG A 135 6.69 -1.00 7.71
C ARG A 135 6.97 -0.22 6.43
N LEU A 136 8.15 0.39 6.31
CA LEU A 136 8.54 1.09 5.07
C LEU A 136 8.59 0.13 3.88
N LYS A 137 9.15 -1.07 4.06
CA LYS A 137 9.16 -2.11 3.01
C LYS A 137 7.75 -2.48 2.56
N GLN A 138 6.80 -2.61 3.48
CA GLN A 138 5.39 -2.85 3.15
C GLN A 138 4.81 -1.70 2.31
N GLU A 139 5.09 -0.46 2.66
CA GLU A 139 4.55 0.70 1.94
C GLU A 139 5.17 0.87 0.54
N ILE A 140 6.45 0.55 0.39
CA ILE A 140 7.10 0.46 -0.92
C ILE A 140 6.43 -0.62 -1.79
N LEU A 141 6.23 -1.79 -1.22
CA LEU A 141 5.58 -2.90 -1.90
C LEU A 141 4.15 -2.54 -2.33
N LEU A 142 3.37 -1.95 -1.44
CA LEU A 142 1.98 -1.60 -1.73
C LEU A 142 1.88 -0.50 -2.78
N GLY A 143 2.58 0.61 -2.59
CA GLY A 143 2.48 1.78 -3.46
C GLY A 143 3.17 1.56 -4.80
N ILE A 144 4.47 1.31 -4.78
CA ILE A 144 5.28 1.15 -5.98
C ILE A 144 4.97 -0.19 -6.65
N GLY A 145 4.95 -1.27 -5.88
CA GLY A 145 4.61 -2.61 -6.37
C GLY A 145 3.19 -2.68 -6.91
N GLY A 146 2.23 -2.01 -6.28
CA GLY A 146 0.84 -1.92 -6.76
C GLY A 146 0.73 -1.25 -8.12
N MET A 147 1.46 -0.16 -8.35
CA MET A 147 1.48 0.52 -9.65
C MET A 147 2.14 -0.34 -10.73
N GLN A 148 3.21 -1.03 -10.39
CA GLN A 148 3.87 -1.96 -11.31
C GLN A 148 2.98 -3.15 -11.66
N LEU A 149 2.19 -3.62 -10.70
CA LEU A 149 1.17 -4.66 -10.96
C LEU A 149 0.16 -4.19 -12.00
N LEU A 150 -0.41 -2.99 -11.82
CA LEU A 150 -1.37 -2.44 -12.78
C LEU A 150 -0.76 -2.32 -14.18
N LYS A 151 0.48 -1.84 -14.28
CA LYS A 151 1.22 -1.75 -15.55
C LYS A 151 1.41 -3.12 -16.19
N LYS A 152 1.80 -4.12 -15.41
CA LYS A 152 2.02 -5.50 -15.87
C LYS A 152 0.75 -6.17 -16.38
N LEU A 153 -0.38 -5.88 -15.73
CA LEU A 153 -1.70 -6.39 -16.12
C LEU A 153 -2.38 -5.54 -17.23
N GLY A 154 -1.75 -4.44 -17.66
CA GLY A 154 -2.33 -3.54 -18.64
C GLY A 154 -3.56 -2.78 -18.15
N ILE A 155 -3.72 -2.63 -16.84
CA ILE A 155 -4.84 -1.93 -16.21
C ILE A 155 -4.51 -0.44 -16.12
N LYS A 156 -5.36 0.39 -16.74
CA LYS A 156 -5.28 1.85 -16.66
C LYS A 156 -6.55 2.38 -15.99
N LYS A 157 -6.38 3.32 -15.08
CA LYS A 157 -7.48 3.99 -14.37
C LYS A 157 -7.28 5.50 -14.42
N ASP A 158 -8.37 6.23 -14.30
CA ASP A 158 -8.37 7.69 -14.33
C ASP A 158 -8.17 8.29 -12.94
N ILE A 159 -8.64 7.59 -11.89
CA ILE A 159 -8.57 8.03 -10.50
C ILE A 159 -7.84 6.98 -9.66
N TYR A 160 -6.98 7.46 -8.78
CA TYR A 160 -6.19 6.65 -7.84
C TYR A 160 -6.54 7.06 -6.42
N HIS A 161 -6.99 6.11 -5.63
CA HIS A 161 -7.47 6.34 -4.26
C HIS A 161 -6.51 5.76 -3.24
N CYS A 162 -5.85 6.62 -2.47
CA CYS A 162 -5.07 6.26 -1.30
C CYS A 162 -5.97 6.18 -0.07
N ASN A 163 -6.29 4.97 0.36
CA ASN A 163 -7.01 4.73 1.60
C ASN A 163 -5.99 4.67 2.75
N GLU A 164 -5.77 5.75 3.47
CA GLU A 164 -4.68 6.04 4.40
C GLU A 164 -3.31 6.30 3.74
N GLY A 165 -2.36 6.78 4.54
CA GLY A 165 -1.02 7.17 4.09
C GLY A 165 -0.15 6.02 3.58
N HIS A 166 -0.40 4.78 4.05
CA HIS A 166 0.42 3.62 3.69
C HIS A 166 0.41 3.23 2.20
N ALA A 167 -0.53 3.77 1.42
CA ALA A 167 -0.58 3.59 -0.04
C ALA A 167 0.05 4.74 -0.83
N ALA A 168 0.48 5.81 -0.17
CA ALA A 168 0.84 7.09 -0.81
C ALA A 168 1.98 6.99 -1.82
N LEU A 169 2.90 6.03 -1.67
CA LEU A 169 3.99 5.82 -2.63
C LEU A 169 3.52 5.39 -4.03
N CYS A 170 2.23 5.05 -4.21
CA CYS A 170 1.67 4.88 -5.56
C CYS A 170 1.77 6.19 -6.36
N ASN A 171 1.59 7.34 -5.71
CA ASN A 171 1.73 8.64 -6.34
C ASN A 171 3.19 8.96 -6.70
N LEU A 172 4.15 8.50 -5.90
CA LEU A 172 5.57 8.60 -6.25
C LEU A 172 5.89 7.83 -7.53
N GLN A 173 5.43 6.60 -7.66
CA GLN A 173 5.64 5.82 -8.89
C GLN A 173 4.99 6.49 -10.09
N ARG A 174 3.79 7.03 -9.94
CA ARG A 174 3.10 7.76 -11.00
C ARG A 174 3.85 9.03 -11.42
N LEU A 175 4.41 9.78 -10.45
CA LEU A 175 5.29 10.92 -10.76
C LEU A 175 6.48 10.48 -11.60
N CYS A 176 7.15 9.39 -11.21
CA CYS A 176 8.27 8.85 -11.98
C CYS A 176 7.85 8.45 -13.40
N ASP A 177 6.73 7.78 -13.57
CA ASP A 177 6.23 7.34 -14.87
C ASP A 177 5.93 8.54 -15.79
N TYR A 178 5.36 9.62 -15.27
CA TYR A 178 5.11 10.83 -16.04
C TYR A 178 6.40 11.57 -16.41
N VAL A 179 7.35 11.69 -15.50
CA VAL A 179 8.66 12.31 -15.80
C VAL A 179 9.42 11.48 -16.83
N GLU A 180 9.41 10.16 -16.71
CA GLU A 180 10.01 9.25 -17.71
C GLU A 180 9.34 9.41 -19.09
N SER A 181 8.06 9.74 -19.15
CA SER A 181 7.34 10.03 -20.41
C SER A 181 7.69 11.38 -21.04
N GLY A 182 8.49 12.20 -20.37
CA GLY A 182 9.01 13.48 -20.88
C GLY A 182 8.40 14.73 -20.25
N LEU A 183 7.55 14.59 -19.22
CA LEU A 183 7.03 15.74 -18.49
C LEU A 183 8.05 16.24 -17.44
N SER A 184 8.00 17.52 -17.15
CA SER A 184 8.69 18.09 -15.99
C SER A 184 8.07 17.57 -14.69
N PHE A 185 8.80 17.66 -13.59
CA PHE A 185 8.28 17.29 -12.26
C PHE A 185 6.99 18.06 -11.91
N ASN A 186 6.94 19.36 -12.20
CA ASN A 186 5.77 20.19 -11.90
C ASN A 186 4.55 19.76 -12.73
N GLU A 187 4.72 19.49 -14.02
CA GLU A 187 3.64 18.98 -14.87
C GLU A 187 3.15 17.59 -14.39
N ALA A 188 4.08 16.71 -14.05
CA ALA A 188 3.75 15.41 -13.47
C ALA A 188 2.97 15.55 -12.15
N MET A 189 3.38 16.48 -11.29
CA MET A 189 2.71 16.74 -10.02
C MET A 189 1.26 17.20 -10.23
N GLU A 190 1.01 18.10 -11.16
CA GLU A 190 -0.35 18.56 -11.47
C GLU A 190 -1.24 17.39 -11.95
N LEU A 191 -0.73 16.53 -12.82
CA LEU A 191 -1.49 15.37 -13.30
C LEU A 191 -1.76 14.35 -12.18
N VAL A 192 -0.77 14.06 -11.35
CA VAL A 192 -0.93 13.14 -10.22
C VAL A 192 -1.93 13.69 -9.21
N ARG A 193 -1.82 14.96 -8.85
CA ARG A 193 -2.76 15.62 -7.92
C ARG A 193 -4.19 15.58 -8.45
N ALA A 194 -4.40 15.98 -9.70
CA ALA A 194 -5.74 16.06 -10.31
C ALA A 194 -6.45 14.70 -10.42
N SER A 195 -5.71 13.60 -10.36
CA SER A 195 -6.23 12.23 -10.49
C SER A 195 -6.09 11.40 -9.21
N SER A 196 -5.83 12.03 -8.08
CA SER A 196 -5.60 11.34 -6.81
C SER A 196 -6.57 11.81 -5.72
N LEU A 197 -7.09 10.83 -4.97
CA LEU A 197 -7.93 11.01 -3.79
C LEU A 197 -7.22 10.39 -2.58
N TYR A 198 -7.21 11.09 -1.45
CA TYR A 198 -6.72 10.59 -0.17
C TYR A 198 -7.84 10.59 0.87
N THR A 199 -8.07 9.44 1.49
CA THR A 199 -8.98 9.30 2.63
C THR A 199 -8.20 9.06 3.91
N VAL A 200 -8.32 9.97 4.87
CA VAL A 200 -7.72 9.86 6.20
C VAL A 200 -8.72 9.27 7.19
N HIS A 201 -8.26 8.31 8.01
CA HIS A 201 -9.12 7.60 8.96
C HIS A 201 -8.98 8.09 10.39
N THR A 202 -7.85 8.69 10.75
CA THR A 202 -7.60 9.14 12.12
C THR A 202 -6.84 10.46 12.17
N PRO A 203 -7.23 11.39 13.09
CA PRO A 203 -6.45 12.58 13.37
C PRO A 203 -5.32 12.31 14.39
N VAL A 204 -5.25 11.09 14.95
CA VAL A 204 -4.28 10.75 16.00
C VAL A 204 -2.90 10.57 15.40
N PRO A 205 -1.85 11.31 15.87
CA PRO A 205 -0.50 11.21 15.30
C PRO A 205 0.08 9.78 15.28
N ALA A 206 -0.25 8.95 16.27
CA ALA A 206 0.19 7.57 16.32
C ALA A 206 -0.41 6.66 15.22
N GLY A 207 -1.44 7.13 14.52
CA GLY A 207 -2.03 6.44 13.36
C GLY A 207 -1.38 6.77 12.04
N HIS A 208 -0.41 7.69 12.01
CA HIS A 208 0.32 8.09 10.82
C HIS A 208 1.72 7.49 10.81
N ASP A 209 2.20 7.13 9.63
CA ASP A 209 3.52 6.54 9.46
C ASP A 209 4.56 7.64 9.24
N TYR A 210 5.57 7.66 10.13
CA TYR A 210 6.69 8.60 10.11
C TYR A 210 8.01 7.84 9.99
N PHE A 211 8.84 8.25 9.05
CA PHE A 211 10.14 7.64 8.81
C PHE A 211 11.27 8.63 9.00
N ASP A 212 12.26 8.24 9.76
CA ASP A 212 13.49 9.02 9.89
C ASP A 212 14.17 9.18 8.53
N GLU A 213 14.77 10.33 8.28
CA GLU A 213 15.39 10.67 6.99
C GLU A 213 16.43 9.63 6.55
N GLY A 214 17.24 9.12 7.49
CA GLY A 214 18.24 8.09 7.21
C GLY A 214 17.63 6.77 6.73
N LEU A 215 16.57 6.30 7.39
CA LEU A 215 15.85 5.09 7.00
C LEU A 215 15.14 5.30 5.65
N PHE A 216 14.45 6.43 5.49
CA PHE A 216 13.76 6.76 4.25
C PHE A 216 14.74 6.85 3.07
N GLY A 217 15.88 7.53 3.27
CA GLY A 217 16.94 7.66 2.27
C GLY A 217 17.60 6.35 1.87
N LYS A 218 17.67 5.38 2.78
CA LYS A 218 18.18 4.04 2.47
C LYS A 218 17.43 3.39 1.30
N TYR A 219 16.12 3.58 1.22
CA TYR A 219 15.26 2.99 0.18
C TYR A 219 14.87 3.97 -0.92
N MET A 220 14.71 5.25 -0.59
CA MET A 220 14.18 6.27 -1.51
C MET A 220 15.25 7.20 -2.11
N GLY A 221 16.52 7.03 -1.75
CA GLY A 221 17.61 7.92 -2.17
C GLY A 221 17.82 8.05 -3.68
N GLY A 222 17.39 7.09 -4.46
CA GLY A 222 17.47 7.12 -5.93
C GLY A 222 16.31 7.87 -6.62
N TYR A 223 15.24 8.22 -5.90
CA TYR A 223 14.05 8.82 -6.52
C TYR A 223 14.21 10.28 -6.93
N PRO A 224 14.94 11.15 -6.18
CA PRO A 224 15.13 12.53 -6.62
C PRO A 224 15.71 12.64 -8.03
N ALA A 225 16.71 11.81 -8.36
CA ALA A 225 17.30 11.79 -9.70
C ALA A 225 16.29 11.39 -10.79
N LYS A 226 15.40 10.45 -10.50
CA LYS A 226 14.32 10.04 -11.41
C LYS A 226 13.29 11.15 -11.64
N LEU A 227 13.09 12.01 -10.65
CA LEU A 227 12.13 13.11 -10.69
C LEU A 227 12.75 14.42 -11.20
N GLY A 228 14.08 14.52 -11.26
CA GLY A 228 14.80 15.73 -11.62
C GLY A 228 14.72 16.83 -10.55
N ILE A 229 14.64 16.46 -9.28
CA ILE A 229 14.60 17.36 -8.12
C ILE A 229 15.72 17.03 -7.11
N SER A 230 15.96 17.93 -6.17
CA SER A 230 16.92 17.69 -5.08
C SER A 230 16.37 16.74 -4.02
N TRP A 231 17.26 16.22 -3.17
CA TRP A 231 16.84 15.44 -2.00
C TRP A 231 15.98 16.26 -1.04
N ASP A 232 16.34 17.53 -0.80
CA ASP A 232 15.61 18.41 0.10
C ASP A 232 14.18 18.68 -0.41
N GLU A 233 14.00 18.90 -1.70
CA GLU A 233 12.67 19.02 -2.30
C GLU A 233 11.85 17.73 -2.15
N PHE A 234 12.50 16.59 -2.37
CA PHE A 234 11.85 15.29 -2.28
C PHE A 234 11.40 14.98 -0.84
N ILE A 235 12.31 15.09 0.14
CA ILE A 235 11.96 14.79 1.55
C ILE A 235 10.99 15.83 2.12
N GLY A 236 11.08 17.08 1.65
CA GLY A 236 10.16 18.16 2.01
C GLY A 236 8.70 17.89 1.67
N MET A 237 8.43 17.06 0.66
CA MET A 237 7.06 16.66 0.33
C MET A 237 6.36 15.85 1.43
N GLY A 238 7.11 15.22 2.33
CA GLY A 238 6.59 14.49 3.48
C GLY A 238 6.61 15.29 4.79
N ARG A 239 6.95 16.59 4.76
CA ARG A 239 7.03 17.47 5.92
C ARG A 239 5.91 18.51 5.89
N GLN A 240 5.39 18.89 7.04
CA GLN A 240 4.42 19.99 7.16
C GLN A 240 5.08 21.34 6.82
N ASN A 241 6.29 21.54 7.35
CA ASN A 241 7.18 22.60 6.90
C ASN A 241 8.35 21.97 6.13
N PRO A 242 8.41 22.11 4.80
CA PRO A 242 9.45 21.52 3.98
C PRO A 242 10.88 21.85 4.41
N ASP A 243 11.08 23.05 4.99
CA ASP A 243 12.39 23.57 5.43
C ASP A 243 12.75 23.12 6.86
N ASP A 244 11.87 22.45 7.58
CA ASP A 244 12.15 21.95 8.92
C ASP A 244 12.82 20.57 8.88
N HIS A 245 14.14 20.56 8.92
CA HIS A 245 14.95 19.34 8.91
C HIS A 245 14.82 18.47 10.18
N SER A 246 14.11 18.93 11.21
CA SER A 246 13.78 18.12 12.38
C SER A 246 12.55 17.23 12.17
N GLU A 247 11.71 17.55 11.17
CA GLU A 247 10.55 16.74 10.83
C GLU A 247 10.94 15.46 10.10
N ARG A 248 10.35 14.35 10.53
CA ARG A 248 10.43 13.08 9.83
C ARG A 248 9.54 13.10 8.58
N PHE A 249 9.83 12.23 7.61
CA PHE A 249 8.95 12.04 6.47
C PHE A 249 7.65 11.36 6.91
N CYS A 250 6.52 12.03 6.68
CA CYS A 250 5.18 11.55 7.01
C CYS A 250 4.44 11.14 5.72
N MET A 251 4.01 9.88 5.64
CA MET A 251 3.27 9.38 4.47
C MET A 251 1.93 10.08 4.28
N SER A 252 1.25 10.43 5.36
CA SER A 252 -0.02 11.19 5.28
C SER A 252 0.19 12.60 4.73
N THR A 253 1.26 13.27 5.12
CA THR A 253 1.64 14.58 4.56
C THR A 253 1.97 14.46 3.08
N PHE A 254 2.73 13.43 2.70
CA PHE A 254 3.03 13.15 1.30
C PHE A 254 1.74 12.87 0.49
N ALA A 255 0.81 12.09 1.05
CA ALA A 255 -0.49 11.86 0.42
C ALA A 255 -1.28 13.16 0.23
N CYS A 256 -1.35 14.03 1.24
CA CYS A 256 -2.02 15.34 1.14
C CYS A 256 -1.38 16.22 0.05
N ASN A 257 -0.05 16.22 -0.05
CA ASN A 257 0.66 17.05 -1.03
C ASN A 257 0.52 16.53 -2.46
N THR A 258 0.24 15.25 -2.64
CA THR A 258 0.13 14.59 -3.95
C THR A 258 -1.30 14.26 -4.37
N CYS A 259 -2.29 14.56 -3.54
CA CYS A 259 -3.72 14.40 -3.85
C CYS A 259 -4.41 15.76 -3.88
N GLN A 260 -5.26 15.99 -4.87
CA GLN A 260 -6.09 17.18 -4.93
C GLN A 260 -7.28 17.06 -3.98
N GLU A 261 -7.88 15.89 -3.93
CA GLU A 261 -9.03 15.60 -3.08
C GLU A 261 -8.59 14.87 -1.82
N VAL A 262 -8.96 15.42 -0.66
CA VAL A 262 -8.70 14.84 0.65
C VAL A 262 -9.99 14.82 1.45
N ASN A 263 -10.35 13.66 1.99
CA ASN A 263 -11.54 13.54 2.82
C ASN A 263 -11.31 12.72 4.09
N GLY A 264 -12.09 13.00 5.12
CA GLY A 264 -12.21 12.16 6.31
C GLY A 264 -13.32 11.12 6.18
N VAL A 265 -13.34 10.13 7.07
CA VAL A 265 -14.28 9.01 7.03
C VAL A 265 -15.68 9.35 7.56
N SER A 266 -15.90 10.54 8.09
CA SER A 266 -17.21 11.03 8.53
C SER A 266 -17.27 12.54 8.46
N LYS A 267 -18.50 13.09 8.46
CA LYS A 267 -18.69 14.55 8.48
C LYS A 267 -17.98 15.23 9.65
N LEU A 268 -18.05 14.65 10.86
CA LEU A 268 -17.38 15.18 12.03
C LEU A 268 -15.85 15.10 11.92
N HIS A 269 -15.34 14.03 11.30
CA HIS A 269 -13.89 13.86 11.11
C HIS A 269 -13.33 14.80 10.04
N GLY A 270 -14.13 15.18 9.06
CA GLY A 270 -13.72 16.08 7.97
C GLY A 270 -13.72 17.58 8.33
N TRP A 271 -14.13 17.92 9.58
CA TRP A 271 -14.11 19.28 10.12
C TRP A 271 -12.81 19.51 10.89
#